data_fbd253821e6706ab7fcf319cccec5364
#
_entry.id   fbd253821e6706ab7fcf319cccec5364
#
_cell.length_a   1.000
_cell.length_b   1.000
_cell.length_c   1.000
_cell.angle_alpha   90.00
_cell.angle_beta   90.00
_cell.angle_gamma   90.00
#
_symmetry.space_group_name_H-M   'P 1'
#
loop_
_entity.id
_entity.type
_entity.pdbx_description
1 polymer ?
#
loop_
_entity_poly.entity_id
_entity_poly.type
_entity_poly.pdbx_seq_one_letter_code
_entity_poly.pdbx_strand_id
1 'polypeptide(L)'
;RAIVGERATDARATKLAQQMASRRVSLSSLSTQANDGELKELNLILKADVQGSVEAILGSLEQLPKNEVQVRVLLSAPGEITETDIDLAAASGSVIIGFNTSLASGAKRAADANDVDIREYEVIYKLLEDIQLAMEGLLEPDLVEESLGQAEVRATFAVGKGAIAGCYIQTGKLQRNCTLRVIRSEKVIFEGNLDSLKRSKDDVKEVNTGFECGVGCDKFSSWIEGDVIEAFKFVTKKRTLSQ
;
A
#
# COMPACT_ATOMS: atom_id res chain seq x y z
N ARG A 1 19.83 -51.88 -33.73
CA ARG A 1 18.64 -50.96 -33.72
C ARG A 1 17.81 -51.00 -32.41
N ALA A 2 17.98 -52.00 -31.53
CA ALA A 2 17.26 -52.10 -30.24
C ALA A 2 17.80 -51.16 -29.15
N ILE A 3 19.12 -50.92 -29.09
CA ILE A 3 19.77 -50.10 -28.03
C ILE A 3 19.47 -48.60 -28.10
N VAL A 4 19.03 -48.10 -29.27
CA VAL A 4 18.70 -46.67 -29.45
C VAL A 4 17.27 -46.35 -28.93
N GLY A 5 16.37 -47.35 -28.91
CA GLY A 5 15.02 -47.22 -28.40
C GLY A 5 14.95 -47.12 -26.87
N GLU A 6 15.73 -47.91 -26.15
CA GLU A 6 15.76 -47.90 -24.68
C GLU A 6 16.31 -46.59 -24.12
N ARG A 7 17.36 -46.03 -24.74
CA ARG A 7 17.92 -44.72 -24.28
C ARG A 7 16.94 -43.53 -24.49
N ALA A 8 16.05 -43.62 -25.50
CA ALA A 8 15.05 -42.58 -25.76
C ALA A 8 13.86 -42.65 -24.78
N THR A 9 13.50 -43.85 -24.31
CA THR A 9 12.47 -44.07 -23.29
C THR A 9 12.92 -43.65 -21.90
N ASP A 10 14.17 -43.96 -21.56
CA ASP A 10 14.79 -43.58 -20.27
C ASP A 10 14.99 -42.07 -20.18
N ALA A 11 15.38 -41.41 -21.26
CA ALA A 11 15.51 -39.96 -21.31
C ALA A 11 14.16 -39.21 -21.21
N ARG A 12 13.07 -39.83 -21.71
CA ARG A 12 11.71 -39.30 -21.54
C ARG A 12 11.17 -39.51 -20.11
N ALA A 13 11.43 -40.69 -19.54
CA ALA A 13 11.03 -40.99 -18.17
C ALA A 13 11.76 -40.10 -17.14
N THR A 14 13.04 -39.85 -17.35
CA THR A 14 13.84 -38.95 -16.49
C THR A 14 13.40 -37.49 -16.63
N LYS A 15 13.04 -37.00 -17.83
CA LYS A 15 12.47 -35.65 -18.01
C LYS A 15 11.08 -35.51 -17.39
N LEU A 16 10.23 -36.54 -17.47
CA LEU A 16 8.92 -36.53 -16.84
C LEU A 16 9.01 -36.55 -15.30
N ALA A 17 9.96 -37.35 -14.76
CA ALA A 17 10.25 -37.41 -13.33
C ALA A 17 10.83 -36.08 -12.82
N GLN A 18 11.68 -35.40 -13.57
CA GLN A 18 12.17 -34.06 -13.25
C GLN A 18 11.08 -33.00 -13.31
N GLN A 19 10.16 -33.05 -14.30
CA GLN A 19 9.00 -32.15 -14.36
C GLN A 19 8.00 -32.40 -13.25
N MET A 20 7.84 -33.63 -12.76
CA MET A 20 7.00 -33.95 -11.60
C MET A 20 7.68 -33.60 -10.27
N ALA A 21 8.99 -33.67 -10.20
CA ALA A 21 9.76 -33.26 -9.01
C ALA A 21 9.78 -31.72 -8.83
N SER A 22 9.76 -30.96 -9.94
CA SER A 22 9.68 -29.49 -9.90
C SER A 22 8.29 -28.95 -9.52
N ARG A 23 7.27 -29.80 -9.45
CA ARG A 23 5.91 -29.45 -8.96
C ARG A 23 5.67 -29.73 -7.48
N ARG A 24 6.66 -30.25 -6.77
CA ARG A 24 6.57 -30.34 -5.31
C ARG A 24 6.90 -28.97 -4.73
N VAL A 25 5.86 -28.15 -4.53
CA VAL A 25 5.95 -26.94 -3.70
C VAL A 25 6.37 -27.42 -2.31
N SER A 26 7.63 -27.24 -1.94
CA SER A 26 8.09 -27.58 -0.60
C SER A 26 7.70 -26.45 0.35
N LEU A 27 7.40 -26.77 1.62
CA LEU A 27 7.11 -25.78 2.66
C LEU A 27 8.23 -24.71 2.77
N SER A 28 9.46 -25.06 2.40
CA SER A 28 10.59 -24.12 2.35
C SER A 28 10.51 -23.14 1.18
N SER A 29 9.93 -23.53 0.03
CA SER A 29 9.71 -22.59 -1.10
C SER A 29 8.52 -21.67 -0.85
N LEU A 30 7.52 -22.10 -0.06
CA LEU A 30 6.44 -21.24 0.41
C LEU A 30 6.94 -20.19 1.42
N SER A 31 7.87 -20.54 2.30
CA SER A 31 8.44 -19.57 3.25
C SER A 31 9.37 -18.55 2.60
N THR A 32 10.01 -18.88 1.45
CA THR A 32 10.79 -17.90 0.68
C THR A 32 9.91 -17.00 -0.18
N GLN A 33 8.78 -17.48 -0.68
CA GLN A 33 7.78 -16.64 -1.37
C GLN A 33 7.02 -15.71 -0.42
N ALA A 34 6.85 -16.10 0.83
CA ALA A 34 6.26 -15.23 1.85
C ALA A 34 7.16 -14.03 2.27
N ASN A 35 8.45 -14.06 1.92
CA ASN A 35 9.39 -12.96 2.20
C ASN A 35 9.60 -11.98 1.03
N ASP A 36 9.14 -12.34 -0.18
CA ASP A 36 9.24 -11.46 -1.36
C ASP A 36 7.90 -10.81 -1.66
N GLY A 37 7.54 -9.77 -0.87
CA GLY A 37 6.35 -8.94 -1.11
C GLY A 37 5.04 -9.72 -0.90
N GLU A 38 4.52 -9.69 0.30
CA GLU A 38 3.24 -10.29 0.68
C GLU A 38 2.12 -9.69 -0.19
N LEU A 39 1.75 -10.41 -1.27
CA LEU A 39 0.54 -10.08 -2.03
C LEU A 39 -0.63 -10.15 -1.05
N LYS A 40 -1.25 -9.02 -0.79
CA LYS A 40 -2.42 -8.97 0.09
C LYS A 40 -3.57 -9.66 -0.60
N GLU A 41 -4.23 -10.56 0.11
CA GLU A 41 -5.37 -11.31 -0.39
C GLU A 41 -6.68 -10.75 0.19
N LEU A 42 -7.65 -10.46 -0.67
CA LEU A 42 -9.03 -10.20 -0.28
C LEU A 42 -9.84 -11.49 -0.45
N ASN A 43 -10.12 -12.17 0.66
CA ASN A 43 -10.88 -13.40 0.66
C ASN A 43 -12.37 -13.12 0.59
N LEU A 44 -13.07 -13.75 -0.34
CA LEU A 44 -14.50 -13.57 -0.57
C LEU A 44 -15.25 -14.91 -0.59
N ILE A 45 -16.48 -14.87 -0.09
CA ILE A 45 -17.50 -15.91 -0.31
C ILE A 45 -18.61 -15.27 -1.12
N LEU A 46 -18.95 -15.87 -2.28
CA LEU A 46 -19.94 -15.35 -3.22
C LEU A 46 -21.19 -16.20 -3.22
N LYS A 47 -22.34 -15.61 -2.93
CA LYS A 47 -23.65 -16.21 -3.06
C LYS A 47 -24.51 -15.40 -4.02
N ALA A 48 -25.24 -16.03 -4.90
CA ALA A 48 -26.14 -15.36 -5.83
C ALA A 48 -27.44 -16.14 -6.02
N ASP A 49 -28.43 -15.48 -6.61
CA ASP A 49 -29.75 -16.09 -6.89
C ASP A 49 -29.63 -17.30 -7.84
N VAL A 50 -28.82 -17.18 -8.90
CA VAL A 50 -28.66 -18.21 -9.93
C VAL A 50 -27.20 -18.42 -10.33
N GLN A 51 -26.90 -19.59 -10.89
CA GLN A 51 -25.56 -19.96 -11.33
C GLN A 51 -24.99 -18.99 -12.38
N GLY A 52 -25.82 -18.49 -13.30
CA GLY A 52 -25.37 -17.51 -14.32
C GLY A 52 -24.89 -16.20 -13.72
N SER A 53 -25.51 -15.74 -12.62
CA SER A 53 -25.04 -14.55 -11.86
C SER A 53 -23.68 -14.80 -11.21
N VAL A 54 -23.48 -16.00 -10.63
CA VAL A 54 -22.18 -16.40 -10.06
C VAL A 54 -21.09 -16.35 -11.11
N GLU A 55 -21.32 -16.96 -12.29
CA GLU A 55 -20.34 -17.01 -13.38
C GLU A 55 -20.01 -15.62 -13.95
N ALA A 56 -21.05 -14.77 -14.11
CA ALA A 56 -20.86 -13.40 -14.58
C ALA A 56 -20.01 -12.56 -13.60
N ILE A 57 -20.24 -12.70 -12.30
CA ILE A 57 -19.48 -12.00 -11.27
C ILE A 57 -18.04 -12.51 -11.23
N LEU A 58 -17.82 -13.84 -11.23
CA LEU A 58 -16.48 -14.43 -11.26
C LEU A 58 -15.68 -13.95 -12.48
N GLY A 59 -16.28 -13.97 -13.68
CA GLY A 59 -15.63 -13.47 -14.90
C GLY A 59 -15.29 -11.98 -14.84
N SER A 60 -16.09 -11.19 -14.13
CA SER A 60 -15.81 -9.77 -13.93
C SER A 60 -14.71 -9.55 -12.89
N LEU A 61 -14.66 -10.34 -11.82
CA LEU A 61 -13.59 -10.31 -10.81
C LEU A 61 -12.23 -10.71 -11.37
N GLU A 62 -12.20 -11.60 -12.36
CA GLU A 62 -10.96 -11.99 -13.05
C GLU A 62 -10.33 -10.86 -13.84
N GLN A 63 -11.10 -9.87 -14.26
CA GLN A 63 -10.65 -8.70 -15.02
C GLN A 63 -10.06 -7.59 -14.14
N LEU A 64 -10.22 -7.69 -12.81
CA LEU A 64 -9.63 -6.72 -11.89
C LEU A 64 -8.09 -6.83 -11.88
N PRO A 65 -7.38 -5.71 -11.71
CA PRO A 65 -5.92 -5.70 -11.63
C PRO A 65 -5.45 -6.53 -10.41
N LYS A 66 -4.47 -7.43 -10.64
CA LYS A 66 -3.97 -8.40 -9.65
C LYS A 66 -2.53 -8.12 -9.22
N ASN A 67 -2.06 -6.88 -9.40
CA ASN A 67 -0.64 -6.55 -9.26
C ASN A 67 -0.17 -6.57 -7.80
N GLU A 68 -0.94 -6.04 -6.87
CA GLU A 68 -0.54 -5.87 -5.47
C GLU A 68 -1.54 -6.50 -4.49
N VAL A 69 -2.81 -6.55 -4.86
CA VAL A 69 -3.89 -7.19 -4.10
C VAL A 69 -4.59 -8.19 -5.00
N GLN A 70 -4.79 -9.39 -4.51
CA GLN A 70 -5.50 -10.44 -5.23
C GLN A 70 -6.85 -10.75 -4.57
N VAL A 71 -7.91 -10.77 -5.36
CA VAL A 71 -9.22 -11.29 -4.91
C VAL A 71 -9.19 -12.82 -4.97
N ARG A 72 -9.50 -13.46 -3.86
CA ARG A 72 -9.60 -14.91 -3.73
C ARG A 72 -11.00 -15.32 -3.33
N VAL A 73 -11.72 -15.94 -4.27
CA VAL A 73 -13.05 -16.48 -4.00
C VAL A 73 -12.91 -17.89 -3.42
N LEU A 74 -13.21 -18.05 -2.13
CA LEU A 74 -13.08 -19.33 -1.42
C LEU A 74 -14.26 -20.25 -1.68
N LEU A 75 -15.46 -19.67 -1.79
CA LEU A 75 -16.69 -20.37 -2.11
C LEU A 75 -17.54 -19.50 -3.04
N SER A 76 -18.08 -20.13 -4.08
CA SER A 76 -19.07 -19.50 -4.97
C SER A 76 -20.19 -20.49 -5.23
N ALA A 77 -21.42 -20.13 -4.86
CA ALA A 77 -22.57 -21.01 -5.03
C ALA A 77 -23.88 -20.23 -5.16
N PRO A 78 -24.85 -20.72 -5.92
CA PRO A 78 -26.19 -20.16 -5.93
C PRO A 78 -26.94 -20.52 -4.65
N GLY A 79 -27.90 -19.66 -4.27
CA GLY A 79 -28.77 -19.87 -3.13
C GLY A 79 -28.59 -18.88 -2.00
N GLU A 80 -29.29 -19.09 -0.90
CA GLU A 80 -29.28 -18.22 0.28
C GLU A 80 -27.94 -18.32 1.03
N ILE A 81 -27.61 -17.25 1.78
CA ILE A 81 -26.47 -17.23 2.68
C ILE A 81 -26.85 -17.98 3.96
N THR A 82 -26.12 -19.04 4.28
CA THR A 82 -26.41 -19.95 5.41
C THR A 82 -25.45 -19.72 6.58
N GLU A 83 -25.77 -20.29 7.75
CA GLU A 83 -24.89 -20.26 8.92
C GLU A 83 -23.50 -20.90 8.63
N THR A 84 -23.50 -22.00 7.83
CA THR A 84 -22.25 -22.66 7.43
C THR A 84 -21.34 -21.78 6.56
N ASP A 85 -21.92 -20.90 5.73
CA ASP A 85 -21.15 -19.93 4.94
C ASP A 85 -20.52 -18.87 5.87
N ILE A 86 -21.23 -18.50 6.93
CA ILE A 86 -20.74 -17.55 7.95
C ILE A 86 -19.60 -18.17 8.77
N ASP A 87 -19.75 -19.44 9.19
CA ASP A 87 -18.68 -20.13 9.90
C ASP A 87 -17.41 -20.27 9.05
N LEU A 88 -17.58 -20.53 7.75
CA LEU A 88 -16.47 -20.54 6.80
C LEU A 88 -15.82 -19.15 6.67
N ALA A 89 -16.63 -18.08 6.58
CA ALA A 89 -16.15 -16.73 6.49
C ALA A 89 -15.37 -16.33 7.74
N ALA A 90 -15.88 -16.62 8.92
CA ALA A 90 -15.23 -16.37 10.20
C ALA A 90 -13.88 -17.11 10.30
N ALA A 91 -13.83 -18.38 9.90
CA ALA A 91 -12.63 -19.19 9.95
C ALA A 91 -11.54 -18.73 8.95
N SER A 92 -11.94 -18.13 7.82
CA SER A 92 -11.04 -17.71 6.74
C SER A 92 -10.78 -16.20 6.68
N GLY A 93 -11.42 -15.40 7.55
CA GLY A 93 -11.35 -13.94 7.51
C GLY A 93 -11.91 -13.38 6.20
N SER A 94 -13.00 -13.97 5.67
CA SER A 94 -13.58 -13.60 4.39
C SER A 94 -14.79 -12.69 4.55
N VAL A 95 -15.03 -11.85 3.55
CA VAL A 95 -16.28 -11.09 3.42
C VAL A 95 -17.29 -11.91 2.61
N ILE A 96 -18.55 -11.91 3.03
CA ILE A 96 -19.64 -12.59 2.29
C ILE A 96 -20.33 -11.57 1.38
N ILE A 97 -20.44 -11.92 0.10
CA ILE A 97 -21.14 -11.16 -0.91
C ILE A 97 -22.37 -11.91 -1.34
N GLY A 98 -23.53 -11.30 -1.12
CA GLY A 98 -24.84 -11.75 -1.61
C GLY A 98 -25.26 -10.93 -2.82
N PHE A 99 -25.55 -11.57 -3.93
CA PHE A 99 -26.07 -10.91 -5.12
C PHE A 99 -27.50 -11.41 -5.42
N ASN A 100 -28.48 -10.50 -5.32
CA ASN A 100 -29.90 -10.82 -5.45
C ASN A 100 -30.34 -12.03 -4.61
N THR A 101 -29.74 -12.27 -3.46
CA THR A 101 -30.03 -13.40 -2.59
C THR A 101 -30.43 -12.93 -1.19
N SER A 102 -31.06 -13.82 -0.45
CA SER A 102 -31.50 -13.58 0.92
C SER A 102 -30.62 -14.29 1.94
N LEU A 103 -30.76 -13.87 3.20
CA LEU A 103 -30.16 -14.54 4.34
C LEU A 103 -31.08 -15.62 4.85
N ALA A 104 -30.56 -16.84 5.03
CA ALA A 104 -31.28 -17.92 5.67
C ALA A 104 -31.62 -17.58 7.14
N SER A 105 -32.64 -18.25 7.68
CA SER A 105 -33.03 -18.05 9.08
C SER A 105 -31.85 -18.35 10.02
N GLY A 106 -31.52 -17.39 10.89
CA GLY A 106 -30.38 -17.51 11.81
C GLY A 106 -29.04 -16.93 11.28
N ALA A 107 -28.85 -16.84 9.97
CA ALA A 107 -27.62 -16.37 9.36
C ALA A 107 -27.20 -14.98 9.85
N LYS A 108 -28.12 -14.02 9.92
CA LYS A 108 -27.83 -12.68 10.44
C LYS A 108 -27.30 -12.69 11.88
N ARG A 109 -27.90 -13.51 12.72
CA ARG A 109 -27.49 -13.64 14.13
C ARG A 109 -26.12 -14.30 14.26
N ALA A 110 -25.83 -15.29 13.41
CA ALA A 110 -24.52 -15.92 13.33
C ALA A 110 -23.44 -14.95 12.84
N ALA A 111 -23.75 -14.10 11.85
CA ALA A 111 -22.83 -13.07 11.34
C ALA A 111 -22.48 -12.02 12.41
N ASP A 112 -23.52 -11.53 13.12
CA ASP A 112 -23.32 -10.57 14.23
C ASP A 112 -22.50 -11.19 15.38
N ALA A 113 -22.67 -12.49 15.66
CA ALA A 113 -21.93 -13.19 16.72
C ALA A 113 -20.46 -13.47 16.36
N ASN A 114 -20.16 -13.68 15.09
CA ASN A 114 -18.83 -14.01 14.57
C ASN A 114 -18.10 -12.81 13.95
N ASP A 115 -18.68 -11.61 13.99
CA ASP A 115 -18.15 -10.36 13.39
C ASP A 115 -17.81 -10.51 11.89
N VAL A 116 -18.71 -11.18 11.16
CA VAL A 116 -18.57 -11.41 9.71
C VAL A 116 -19.32 -10.33 8.94
N ASP A 117 -18.63 -9.63 8.04
CA ASP A 117 -19.24 -8.62 7.16
C ASP A 117 -19.98 -9.30 5.99
N ILE A 118 -21.27 -8.98 5.87
CA ILE A 118 -22.14 -9.45 4.78
C ILE A 118 -22.53 -8.21 3.97
N ARG A 119 -22.28 -8.24 2.68
CA ARG A 119 -22.64 -7.20 1.73
C ARG A 119 -23.64 -7.75 0.71
N GLU A 120 -24.77 -7.09 0.59
CA GLU A 120 -25.83 -7.46 -0.35
C GLU A 120 -25.85 -6.46 -1.52
N TYR A 121 -25.94 -6.98 -2.75
CA TYR A 121 -25.94 -6.20 -3.98
C TYR A 121 -27.02 -6.68 -4.94
N GLU A 122 -27.62 -5.72 -5.64
CA GLU A 122 -28.58 -5.96 -6.73
C GLU A 122 -27.97 -5.58 -8.10
N VAL A 123 -26.89 -4.81 -8.10
CA VAL A 123 -26.23 -4.29 -9.32
C VAL A 123 -24.77 -4.73 -9.34
N ILE A 124 -24.37 -5.44 -10.40
CA ILE A 124 -23.03 -6.02 -10.53
C ILE A 124 -21.92 -4.95 -10.55
N TYR A 125 -22.17 -3.80 -11.17
CA TYR A 125 -21.19 -2.71 -11.25
C TYR A 125 -20.88 -2.12 -9.88
N LYS A 126 -21.89 -1.98 -9.03
CA LYS A 126 -21.72 -1.50 -7.66
C LYS A 126 -20.92 -2.48 -6.81
N LEU A 127 -21.18 -3.77 -6.99
CA LEU A 127 -20.42 -4.84 -6.34
C LEU A 127 -18.94 -4.77 -6.73
N LEU A 128 -18.64 -4.61 -8.02
CA LEU A 128 -17.26 -4.53 -8.50
C LEU A 128 -16.55 -3.26 -8.01
N GLU A 129 -17.24 -2.12 -8.00
CA GLU A 129 -16.72 -0.85 -7.48
C GLU A 129 -16.35 -0.97 -5.99
N ASP A 130 -17.24 -1.54 -5.17
CA ASP A 130 -16.98 -1.72 -3.74
C ASP A 130 -15.83 -2.70 -3.47
N ILE A 131 -15.71 -3.78 -4.27
CA ILE A 131 -14.56 -4.70 -4.19
C ILE A 131 -13.26 -3.98 -4.56
N GLN A 132 -13.28 -3.17 -5.61
CA GLN A 132 -12.11 -2.39 -6.02
C GLN A 132 -11.69 -1.42 -4.91
N LEU A 133 -12.64 -0.71 -4.30
CA LEU A 133 -12.37 0.16 -3.15
C LEU A 133 -11.83 -0.61 -1.94
N ALA A 134 -12.32 -1.82 -1.70
CA ALA A 134 -11.82 -2.69 -0.63
C ALA A 134 -10.37 -3.13 -0.91
N MET A 135 -10.05 -3.49 -2.17
CA MET A 135 -8.68 -3.79 -2.59
C MET A 135 -7.75 -2.58 -2.41
N GLU A 136 -8.19 -1.38 -2.82
CA GLU A 136 -7.44 -0.13 -2.62
C GLU A 136 -7.20 0.16 -1.13
N GLY A 137 -8.17 -0.16 -0.28
CA GLY A 137 -8.03 -0.03 1.18
C GLY A 137 -7.00 -0.96 1.81
N LEU A 138 -6.69 -2.07 1.15
CA LEU A 138 -5.64 -3.01 1.56
C LEU A 138 -4.24 -2.57 1.12
N LEU A 139 -4.12 -1.66 0.14
CA LEU A 139 -2.83 -1.15 -0.29
C LEU A 139 -2.14 -0.37 0.83
N GLU A 140 -0.83 -0.52 0.91
CA GLU A 140 -0.04 0.34 1.78
C GLU A 140 -0.03 1.76 1.23
N PRO A 141 -0.32 2.75 2.07
CA PRO A 141 -0.34 4.12 1.63
C PRO A 141 1.06 4.59 1.23
N ASP A 142 1.17 5.26 0.09
CA ASP A 142 2.44 5.86 -0.33
C ASP A 142 2.76 7.08 0.53
N LEU A 143 4.00 7.12 1.00
CA LEU A 143 4.57 8.32 1.60
C LEU A 143 5.08 9.21 0.46
N VAL A 144 4.31 10.22 0.12
CA VAL A 144 4.68 11.19 -0.93
C VAL A 144 5.26 12.44 -0.28
N GLU A 145 6.38 12.91 -0.83
CA GLU A 145 6.96 14.19 -0.43
C GLU A 145 6.07 15.32 -0.94
N GLU A 146 5.49 16.09 -0.03
CA GLU A 146 4.79 17.34 -0.36
C GLU A 146 5.72 18.51 -0.08
N SER A 147 6.14 19.20 -1.14
CA SER A 147 6.95 20.42 -1.01
C SER A 147 6.18 21.51 -0.29
N LEU A 148 6.76 22.07 0.75
CA LEU A 148 6.20 23.16 1.53
C LEU A 148 6.72 24.51 1.06
N GLY A 149 7.98 24.60 0.68
CA GLY A 149 8.61 25.82 0.22
C GLY A 149 10.12 25.73 0.14
N GLN A 150 10.71 26.82 -0.37
CA GLN A 150 12.16 26.96 -0.53
C GLN A 150 12.64 28.25 0.12
N ALA A 151 13.82 28.17 0.73
CA ALA A 151 14.51 29.32 1.32
C ALA A 151 15.97 29.31 0.95
N GLU A 152 16.56 30.51 0.82
CA GLU A 152 17.98 30.72 0.55
C GLU A 152 18.71 31.19 1.80
N VAL A 153 19.83 30.59 2.10
CA VAL A 153 20.68 30.99 3.22
C VAL A 153 21.42 32.27 2.86
N ARG A 154 21.16 33.35 3.61
CA ARG A 154 21.79 34.67 3.42
C ARG A 154 22.87 35.02 4.43
N ALA A 155 22.78 34.39 5.61
CA ALA A 155 23.77 34.61 6.68
C ALA A 155 23.86 33.37 7.57
N THR A 156 24.99 33.19 8.21
CA THR A 156 25.20 32.08 9.16
C THR A 156 25.60 32.64 10.54
N PHE A 157 24.95 32.13 11.57
CA PHE A 157 25.17 32.57 12.95
C PHE A 157 25.62 31.39 13.81
N ALA A 158 26.79 31.50 14.42
CA ALA A 158 27.24 30.50 15.39
C ALA A 158 26.49 30.66 16.70
N VAL A 159 25.82 29.61 17.18
CA VAL A 159 25.08 29.61 18.44
C VAL A 159 25.51 28.41 19.26
N GLY A 160 26.25 28.63 20.33
CA GLY A 160 26.73 27.55 21.20
C GLY A 160 27.62 26.54 20.46
N LYS A 161 27.18 25.26 20.45
CA LYS A 161 27.87 24.18 19.72
C LYS A 161 27.33 23.93 18.31
N GLY A 162 26.35 24.71 17.85
CA GLY A 162 25.73 24.59 16.52
C GLY A 162 25.75 25.90 15.74
N ALA A 163 25.13 25.90 14.56
CA ALA A 163 24.97 27.09 13.74
C ALA A 163 23.48 27.21 13.29
N ILE A 164 23.00 28.45 13.23
CA ILE A 164 21.68 28.82 12.71
C ILE A 164 21.89 29.50 11.37
N ALA A 165 21.14 29.05 10.38
CA ALA A 165 21.10 29.71 9.09
C ALA A 165 20.05 30.82 9.09
N GLY A 166 20.47 32.07 8.77
CA GLY A 166 19.56 33.16 8.45
C GLY A 166 19.09 33.00 7.01
N CYS A 167 17.86 32.69 6.81
CA CYS A 167 17.30 32.33 5.50
C CYS A 167 16.24 33.33 5.09
N TYR A 168 16.09 33.53 3.78
CA TYR A 168 15.00 34.25 3.16
C TYR A 168 14.12 33.27 2.38
N ILE A 169 12.82 33.28 2.67
CA ILE A 169 11.86 32.35 2.03
C ILE A 169 11.50 32.87 0.65
N GLN A 170 11.89 32.13 -0.39
CA GLN A 170 11.64 32.48 -1.79
C GLN A 170 10.25 32.04 -2.23
N THR A 171 9.85 30.81 -1.88
CA THR A 171 8.56 30.24 -2.26
C THR A 171 7.94 29.46 -1.13
N GLY A 172 6.60 29.44 -1.08
CA GLY A 172 5.84 28.63 -0.12
C GLY A 172 6.01 29.09 1.33
N LYS A 173 6.17 28.13 2.25
CA LYS A 173 6.35 28.39 3.68
C LYS A 173 7.27 27.37 4.33
N LEU A 174 7.96 27.76 5.39
CA LEU A 174 8.67 26.87 6.29
C LEU A 174 7.82 26.58 7.51
N GLN A 175 7.72 25.31 7.91
CA GLN A 175 7.01 24.90 9.13
C GLN A 175 7.97 24.20 10.07
N ARG A 176 7.81 24.41 11.37
CA ARG A 176 8.55 23.65 12.38
C ARG A 176 8.22 22.16 12.28
N ASN A 177 9.23 21.33 12.52
CA ASN A 177 9.14 19.85 12.41
C ASN A 177 8.88 19.32 10.98
N CYS A 178 9.09 20.13 9.95
CA CYS A 178 9.16 19.59 8.59
C CYS A 178 10.53 18.95 8.34
N THR A 179 10.61 18.13 7.33
CA THR A 179 11.90 17.65 6.81
C THR A 179 12.47 18.72 5.87
N LEU A 180 13.76 18.95 5.95
CA LEU A 180 14.43 19.84 5.05
C LEU A 180 15.58 19.14 4.35
N ARG A 181 15.84 19.61 3.14
CA ARG A 181 16.93 19.18 2.29
C ARG A 181 17.78 20.41 1.98
N VAL A 182 19.09 20.32 2.25
CA VAL A 182 20.02 21.40 1.97
C VAL A 182 20.75 21.09 0.67
N ILE A 183 20.63 21.98 -0.29
CA ILE A 183 21.20 21.86 -1.64
C ILE A 183 22.30 22.89 -1.81
N ARG A 184 23.49 22.43 -2.18
CA ARG A 184 24.66 23.27 -2.52
C ARG A 184 25.20 22.86 -3.88
N SER A 185 25.30 23.80 -4.81
CA SER A 185 25.76 23.55 -6.18
C SER A 185 25.05 22.39 -6.83
N GLU A 186 23.71 22.38 -6.75
CA GLU A 186 22.80 21.34 -7.29
C GLU A 186 22.95 19.94 -6.65
N LYS A 187 23.71 19.83 -5.57
CA LYS A 187 23.86 18.56 -4.82
C LYS A 187 23.22 18.65 -3.46
N VAL A 188 22.48 17.62 -3.09
CA VAL A 188 21.96 17.45 -1.73
C VAL A 188 23.13 17.11 -0.81
N ILE A 189 23.40 17.97 0.18
CA ILE A 189 24.47 17.79 1.15
C ILE A 189 23.96 17.31 2.51
N PHE A 190 22.70 17.57 2.82
CA PHE A 190 22.07 17.15 4.06
C PHE A 190 20.57 16.99 3.88
N GLU A 191 20.00 16.00 4.58
CA GLU A 191 18.56 15.82 4.73
C GLU A 191 18.27 15.48 6.18
N GLY A 192 17.29 16.17 6.78
CA GLY A 192 16.93 15.97 8.18
C GLY A 192 15.79 16.88 8.64
N ASN A 193 15.45 16.78 9.90
CA ASN A 193 14.36 17.55 10.47
C ASN A 193 14.77 18.98 10.80
N LEU A 194 13.83 19.90 10.62
CA LEU A 194 13.94 21.27 11.09
C LEU A 194 13.60 21.32 12.58
N ASP A 195 14.61 21.47 13.43
CA ASP A 195 14.44 21.43 14.90
C ASP A 195 14.06 22.82 15.45
N SER A 196 14.61 23.88 14.88
CA SER A 196 14.40 25.25 15.32
C SER A 196 14.04 26.19 14.17
N LEU A 197 12.91 26.88 14.30
CA LEU A 197 12.47 27.92 13.38
C LEU A 197 12.19 29.21 14.18
N LYS A 198 12.95 30.27 13.88
CA LYS A 198 12.87 31.54 14.58
C LYS A 198 12.62 32.70 13.63
N ARG A 199 11.89 33.71 14.10
CA ARG A 199 11.73 34.99 13.41
C ARG A 199 12.03 36.11 14.39
N SER A 200 13.00 36.96 14.07
CA SER A 200 13.43 38.09 14.95
C SER A 200 13.72 37.68 16.39
N LYS A 201 14.26 36.46 16.63
CA LYS A 201 14.58 35.81 17.93
C LYS A 201 13.44 35.03 18.58
N ASP A 202 12.21 35.17 18.13
CA ASP A 202 11.07 34.44 18.68
C ASP A 202 10.88 33.09 17.96
N ASP A 203 10.56 32.06 18.72
CA ASP A 203 10.21 30.75 18.16
C ASP A 203 8.83 30.83 17.49
N VAL A 204 8.74 30.41 16.24
CA VAL A 204 7.50 30.43 15.46
C VAL A 204 7.17 29.04 14.91
N LYS A 205 5.89 28.81 14.65
CA LYS A 205 5.40 27.53 14.10
C LYS A 205 5.59 27.46 12.59
N GLU A 206 5.40 28.60 11.91
CA GLU A 206 5.57 28.72 10.46
C GLU A 206 6.00 30.13 10.05
N VAL A 207 6.69 30.24 8.92
CA VAL A 207 7.06 31.49 8.27
C VAL A 207 6.74 31.39 6.78
N ASN A 208 6.08 32.43 6.26
CA ASN A 208 5.64 32.48 4.85
C ASN A 208 6.72 33.11 3.95
N THR A 209 6.49 33.00 2.63
CA THR A 209 7.33 33.63 1.60
C THR A 209 7.49 35.14 1.83
N GLY A 210 8.66 35.67 1.46
CA GLY A 210 8.97 37.09 1.59
C GLY A 210 9.49 37.52 2.97
N PHE A 211 9.58 36.60 3.93
CA PHE A 211 10.10 36.89 5.26
C PHE A 211 11.44 36.20 5.51
N GLU A 212 12.22 36.80 6.39
CA GLU A 212 13.45 36.23 6.90
C GLU A 212 13.18 35.37 8.13
N CYS A 213 13.92 34.28 8.26
CA CYS A 213 13.84 33.37 9.39
C CYS A 213 15.19 32.77 9.74
N GLY A 214 15.34 32.33 10.98
CA GLY A 214 16.47 31.52 11.45
C GLY A 214 16.10 30.04 11.45
N VAL A 215 16.87 29.24 10.72
CA VAL A 215 16.70 27.79 10.61
C VAL A 215 17.83 27.09 11.34
N GLY A 216 17.51 26.19 12.26
CA GLY A 216 18.48 25.39 12.98
C GLY A 216 18.15 23.90 12.92
N CYS A 217 19.18 23.10 12.68
CA CYS A 217 19.14 21.65 12.72
C CYS A 217 20.17 21.13 13.70
N ASP A 218 19.80 20.21 14.59
CA ASP A 218 20.71 19.67 15.59
C ASP A 218 21.85 18.84 14.96
N LYS A 219 21.60 18.23 13.80
CA LYS A 219 22.53 17.35 13.11
C LYS A 219 23.35 18.04 12.01
N PHE A 220 23.09 19.33 11.73
CA PHE A 220 23.77 20.04 10.66
C PHE A 220 24.14 21.45 11.07
N SER A 221 25.44 21.77 11.00
CA SER A 221 25.99 23.07 11.37
C SER A 221 26.85 23.73 10.28
N SER A 222 27.07 23.05 9.15
CA SER A 222 27.96 23.49 8.08
C SER A 222 27.25 24.34 7.02
N TRP A 223 26.43 25.30 7.46
CA TRP A 223 25.73 26.24 6.60
C TRP A 223 26.68 27.15 5.85
N ILE A 224 26.40 27.41 4.58
CA ILE A 224 27.13 28.38 3.75
C ILE A 224 26.11 29.31 3.09
N GLU A 225 26.51 30.58 2.92
CA GLU A 225 25.71 31.56 2.17
C GLU A 225 25.53 31.11 0.72
N GLY A 226 24.27 31.17 0.24
CA GLY A 226 23.86 30.65 -1.07
C GLY A 226 23.37 29.21 -1.06
N ASP A 227 23.36 28.50 0.08
CA ASP A 227 22.70 27.20 0.18
C ASP A 227 21.18 27.37 -0.01
N VAL A 228 20.58 26.44 -0.73
CA VAL A 228 19.11 26.38 -0.91
C VAL A 228 18.54 25.33 0.04
N ILE A 229 17.56 25.71 0.81
CA ILE A 229 16.82 24.83 1.70
C ILE A 229 15.47 24.53 1.09
N GLU A 230 15.21 23.27 0.81
CA GLU A 230 13.87 22.79 0.44
C GLU A 230 13.21 22.17 1.66
N ALA A 231 12.05 22.69 2.00
CA ALA A 231 11.22 22.13 3.06
C ALA A 231 10.12 21.27 2.47
N PHE A 232 9.95 20.07 3.01
CA PHE A 232 8.91 19.14 2.61
C PHE A 232 8.41 18.36 3.81
N LYS A 233 7.24 17.75 3.65
CA LYS A 233 6.70 16.81 4.61
C LYS A 233 6.27 15.54 3.89
N PHE A 234 6.38 14.43 4.59
CA PHE A 234 5.80 13.19 4.09
C PHE A 234 4.30 13.18 4.41
N VAL A 235 3.51 13.06 3.37
CA VAL A 235 2.04 12.93 3.48
C VAL A 235 1.66 11.54 3.01
N THR A 236 0.87 10.90 3.83
CA THR A 236 0.29 9.61 3.51
C THR A 236 -0.79 9.80 2.44
N LYS A 237 -0.54 9.36 1.22
CA LYS A 237 -1.52 9.41 0.13
C LYS A 237 -2.09 8.01 -0.10
N LYS A 238 -3.43 7.91 -0.11
CA LYS A 238 -4.08 6.66 -0.48
C LYS A 238 -3.72 6.33 -1.92
N ARG A 239 -3.29 5.08 -2.15
CA ARG A 239 -3.04 4.56 -3.49
C ARG A 239 -4.35 4.14 -4.12
N THR A 240 -4.49 4.40 -5.41
CA THR A 240 -5.54 3.85 -6.25
C THR A 240 -4.94 2.77 -7.13
N LEU A 241 -5.71 1.72 -7.41
CA LEU A 241 -5.28 0.68 -8.34
C LEU A 241 -5.12 1.32 -9.73
N SER A 242 -3.89 1.33 -10.25
CA SER A 242 -3.64 1.74 -11.63
C SER A 242 -4.19 0.67 -12.57
N GLN A 243 -5.02 1.09 -13.51
CA GLN A 243 -5.54 0.26 -14.60
C GLN A 243 -4.44 -0.31 -15.47
#